data_031820be5c9ec867df2a22960bc58da9
#
_entry.id   031820be5c9ec867df2a22960bc58da9
#
_cell.length_a   1.000
_cell.length_b   1.000
_cell.length_c   1.000
_cell.angle_alpha   90.00
_cell.angle_beta   90.00
_cell.angle_gamma   90.00
#
_symmetry.space_group_name_H-M   'P 1'
#
loop_
_entity.id
_entity.type
_entity.pdbx_description
1 polymer ?
#
loop_
_entity_poly.entity_id
_entity_poly.type
_entity_poly.pdbx_seq_one_letter_code
_entity_poly.pdbx_strand_id
1 'polypeptide(L)' 'MKVTYELKQSADLKAIKELLKPYGGRCAKVLEGTLEYQIKEENESAALDELKKQGFI' A
#
# COMPACT_ATOMS: atom_id res chain seq x y z
N MET A 1 1.04 3.42 12.05
CA MET A 1 1.74 4.57 11.47
C MET A 1 1.29 4.81 10.05
N LYS A 2 1.43 6.02 9.58
CA LYS A 2 1.01 6.43 8.25
C LYS A 2 2.21 6.41 7.31
N VAL A 3 2.06 5.80 6.16
CA VAL A 3 3.14 5.71 5.17
C VAL A 3 2.66 6.20 3.81
N THR A 4 3.59 6.70 3.02
CA THR A 4 3.30 7.24 1.69
C THR A 4 4.37 6.73 0.73
N TYR A 5 3.94 6.22 -0.42
CA TYR A 5 4.85 5.69 -1.43
C TYR A 5 4.42 6.15 -2.82
N GLU A 6 5.39 6.32 -3.71
CA GLU A 6 5.10 6.62 -5.11
C GLU A 6 4.78 5.31 -5.84
N LEU A 7 3.71 5.34 -6.61
CA LEU A 7 3.31 4.20 -7.41
C LEU A 7 4.06 4.20 -8.74
N LYS A 8 4.56 3.05 -9.13
CA LYS A 8 5.23 2.88 -10.43
C LYS A 8 4.25 2.90 -11.58
N GLN A 9 3.04 2.48 -11.32
CA GLN A 9 2.01 2.35 -12.34
C GLN A 9 0.65 2.68 -11.75
N SER A 10 -0.28 2.91 -12.65
CA SER A 10 -1.66 3.11 -12.26
C SER A 10 -2.15 1.88 -11.48
N ALA A 11 -2.74 2.10 -10.33
CA ALA A 11 -3.19 1.01 -9.46
C ALA A 11 -4.63 1.22 -9.05
N ASP A 12 -5.39 0.13 -9.01
CA ASP A 12 -6.75 0.14 -8.52
C ASP A 12 -6.71 0.14 -6.99
N LEU A 13 -7.33 1.15 -6.40
CA LEU A 13 -7.40 1.29 -4.94
C LEU A 13 -8.00 0.03 -4.30
N LYS A 14 -9.00 -0.57 -4.93
CA LYS A 14 -9.62 -1.78 -4.42
C LYS A 14 -8.63 -2.94 -4.34
N ALA A 15 -7.81 -3.10 -5.37
CA ALA A 15 -6.78 -4.13 -5.39
C ALA A 15 -5.76 -3.90 -4.29
N ILE A 16 -5.37 -2.65 -4.07
CA ILE A 16 -4.42 -2.29 -3.02
C ILE A 16 -5.01 -2.57 -1.64
N LYS A 17 -6.26 -2.23 -1.43
CA LYS A 17 -6.95 -2.50 -0.16
C LYS A 17 -7.00 -4.00 0.14
N GLU A 18 -7.30 -4.79 -0.87
CA GLU A 18 -7.35 -6.25 -0.74
C GLU A 18 -5.97 -6.80 -0.37
N LEU A 19 -4.93 -6.27 -1.00
CA LEU A 19 -3.57 -6.69 -0.75
C LEU A 19 -3.13 -6.35 0.68
N LEU A 20 -3.51 -5.17 1.16
CA LEU A 20 -3.12 -4.69 2.49
C LEU A 20 -3.92 -5.32 3.63
N LYS A 21 -5.07 -5.90 3.32
CA LYS A 21 -5.94 -6.48 4.34
C LYS A 21 -5.25 -7.50 5.25
N PRO A 22 -4.49 -8.46 4.72
CA PRO A 22 -3.79 -9.43 5.59
C PRO A 22 -2.74 -8.78 6.50
N TYR A 23 -2.27 -7.61 6.14
CA TYR A 23 -1.25 -6.89 6.89
C TYR A 23 -1.82 -5.81 7.81
N GLY A 24 -3.13 -5.68 7.83
CA GLY A 24 -3.80 -4.69 8.67
C GLY A 24 -3.73 -3.27 8.17
N GLY A 25 -3.48 -3.08 6.88
CA GLY A 25 -3.46 -1.75 6.27
C GLY A 25 -4.85 -1.12 6.29
N ARG A 26 -4.92 0.18 6.61
CA ARG A 26 -6.18 0.93 6.72
C ARG A 26 -6.08 2.28 6.04
N CYS A 27 -7.24 2.85 5.72
CA CYS A 27 -7.34 4.20 5.16
C CYS A 27 -6.48 4.38 3.92
N ALA A 28 -6.41 3.37 3.07
CA ALA A 28 -5.65 3.45 1.83
C ALA A 28 -6.24 4.48 0.88
N LYS A 29 -5.38 5.32 0.32
CA LYS A 29 -5.76 6.34 -0.65
C LYS A 29 -4.76 6.36 -1.79
N VAL A 30 -5.24 6.65 -2.99
CA VAL A 30 -4.36 6.86 -4.14
C VAL A 30 -4.65 8.26 -4.68
N LEU A 31 -3.63 9.12 -4.65
CA LEU A 31 -3.73 10.51 -5.12
C LEU A 31 -2.54 10.81 -6.02
N GLU A 32 -2.85 11.14 -7.28
CA GLU A 32 -1.82 11.56 -8.24
C GLU A 32 -0.59 10.65 -8.30
N GLY A 33 -0.82 9.32 -8.35
CA GLY A 33 0.26 8.37 -8.43
C GLY A 33 0.97 8.11 -7.10
N THR A 34 0.38 8.55 -6.00
CA THR A 34 0.92 8.34 -4.66
C THR A 34 -0.04 7.49 -3.84
N LEU A 35 0.49 6.48 -3.19
CA LEU A 35 -0.28 5.61 -2.29
C LEU A 35 0.00 6.00 -0.86
N GLU A 36 -1.07 6.18 -0.07
CA GLU A 36 -0.97 6.51 1.34
C GLU A 36 -1.86 5.54 2.12
N TYR A 37 -1.34 4.99 3.21
CA TYR A 37 -2.17 4.13 4.06
C TYR A 37 -1.61 4.11 5.48
N GLN A 38 -2.42 3.60 6.41
CA GLN A 38 -2.02 3.43 7.80
C GLN A 38 -1.83 1.96 8.10
N ILE A 39 -0.75 1.64 8.79
CA ILE A 39 -0.40 0.26 9.09
C ILE A 39 0.50 0.24 10.34
N LYS A 40 0.51 -0.88 11.05
CA LYS A 40 1.41 -1.05 12.18
C LYS A 40 2.84 -1.17 11.69
N GLU A 41 3.77 -0.56 12.42
CA GLU A 41 5.18 -0.57 12.06
C GLU A 41 5.72 -1.99 11.82
N GLU A 42 5.31 -2.93 12.63
CA GLU A 42 5.74 -4.32 12.53
C GLU A 42 5.28 -5.00 11.23
N ASN A 43 4.22 -4.50 10.62
CA ASN A 43 3.67 -5.06 9.38
C ASN A 43 4.05 -4.28 8.13
N GLU A 44 4.61 -3.10 8.30
CA GLU A 44 4.91 -2.19 7.20
C GLU A 44 5.88 -2.79 6.19
N SER A 45 6.95 -3.40 6.67
CA SER A 45 7.97 -4.00 5.80
C SER A 45 7.39 -5.11 4.93
N ALA A 46 6.57 -5.97 5.52
CA ALA A 46 5.95 -7.07 4.79
C ALA A 46 4.97 -6.57 3.74
N ALA A 47 4.18 -5.56 4.08
CA ALA A 47 3.23 -4.96 3.15
C ALA A 47 3.95 -4.30 1.98
N LEU A 48 5.04 -3.58 2.27
CA LEU A 48 5.83 -2.93 1.24
C LEU A 48 6.44 -3.97 0.28
N ASP A 49 6.96 -5.05 0.81
CA ASP A 49 7.51 -6.13 -0.01
C ASP A 49 6.46 -6.69 -0.96
N GLU A 50 5.23 -6.86 -0.47
CA GLU A 50 4.15 -7.37 -1.31
C GLU A 50 3.78 -6.39 -2.41
N LEU A 51 3.74 -5.10 -2.09
CA LEU A 51 3.46 -4.07 -3.09
C LEU A 51 4.53 -4.05 -4.18
N LYS A 52 5.79 -4.21 -3.81
CA LYS A 52 6.90 -4.28 -4.75
C LYS A 52 6.80 -5.53 -5.63
N LYS A 53 6.45 -6.64 -5.02
CA LYS A 53 6.31 -7.92 -5.71
C LYS A 53 5.21 -7.87 -6.76
N GLN A 54 4.13 -7.16 -6.47
CA GLN A 54 3.02 -7.00 -7.40
C GLN A 54 3.27 -5.89 -8.44
N GLY A 55 4.35 -5.17 -8.31
CA GLY A 55 4.73 -4.16 -9.29
C GLY A 55 4.09 -2.78 -9.08
N PHE A 56 3.48 -2.54 -7.93
CA PHE A 56 2.86 -1.25 -7.65
C PHE A 56 3.89 -0.20 -7.24
N ILE A 57 4.91 -0.62 -6.56
CA ILE A 57 6.01 0.21 -6.07
C ILE A 57 7.37 -0.38 -6.49
#